data_732e63013984e1df0a788c06ff4f316e
#
_entry.id   732e63013984e1df0a788c06ff4f316e
#
_cell.length_a   1.000
_cell.length_b   1.000
_cell.length_c   1.000
_cell.angle_alpha   90.00
_cell.angle_beta   90.00
_cell.angle_gamma   90.00
#
_symmetry.space_group_name_H-M   'P 1'
#
loop_
_entity.id
_entity.type
_entity.pdbx_description
1 polymer ?
#
loop_
_entity_poly.entity_id
_entity_poly.type
_entity_poly.pdbx_seq_one_letter_code
_entity_poly.pdbx_strand_id
1 'polypeptide(L)'
;MRIGIVVDSTCDLPESYFKKNNIQILPISIRLGKELLVDKRDEQATRRFYQEQLDSEGIDAESIPYSVDQIQAVFLEQLVIDYDLVFCITVSGKRSLIFDNATKASFSILKQYQKVRADAGVPGPFSMRVIDSKTLFSGTAVLVCEVAKMIEQGANRNAIRLRIDEMLPHICGYMVPEKLAYVRDRGFKKGERKSFSDSMRGVALTVGSALSMHPVIRIHGGEENPATVNRSYEKS
;
A
#
# COMPACT_ATOMS: atom_id res chain seq x y z
N MET A 1 -1.77 9.56 -24.98
CA MET A 1 -2.18 9.73 -23.57
C MET A 1 -1.13 9.03 -22.72
N ARG A 2 -0.47 9.78 -21.84
CA ARG A 2 0.56 9.27 -20.92
C ARG A 2 -0.16 8.76 -19.66
N ILE A 3 -0.04 7.46 -19.39
CA ILE A 3 -0.68 6.83 -18.24
C ILE A 3 0.39 6.48 -17.20
N GLY A 4 0.20 6.93 -15.96
CA GLY A 4 1.08 6.64 -14.85
C GLY A 4 0.45 5.74 -13.79
N ILE A 5 1.31 5.09 -13.01
CA ILE A 5 0.94 4.32 -11.84
C ILE A 5 1.60 4.94 -10.61
N VAL A 6 0.83 5.07 -9.55
CA VAL A 6 1.32 5.45 -8.23
C VAL A 6 0.88 4.39 -7.23
N VAL A 7 1.76 4.02 -6.32
CA VAL A 7 1.48 3.07 -5.24
C VAL A 7 1.98 3.62 -3.92
N ASP A 8 1.51 3.11 -2.80
CA ASP A 8 2.20 3.35 -1.53
C ASP A 8 3.33 2.33 -1.29
N SER A 9 4.21 2.62 -0.35
CA SER A 9 5.40 1.80 -0.10
C SER A 9 5.11 0.40 0.45
N THR A 10 3.86 0.06 0.77
CA THR A 10 3.50 -1.32 1.16
C THR A 10 3.37 -2.26 -0.05
N CYS A 11 3.34 -1.74 -1.27
CA CYS A 11 3.30 -2.56 -2.48
C CYS A 11 4.58 -3.39 -2.59
N ASP A 12 4.43 -4.70 -2.55
CA ASP A 12 5.58 -5.62 -2.43
C ASP A 12 6.10 -6.06 -3.81
N LEU A 13 6.81 -5.13 -4.44
CA LEU A 13 7.54 -5.34 -5.69
C LEU A 13 8.99 -4.90 -5.50
N PRO A 14 9.94 -5.48 -6.24
CA PRO A 14 11.33 -5.06 -6.18
C PRO A 14 11.53 -3.66 -6.76
N GLU A 15 12.54 -2.95 -6.25
CA GLU A 15 12.88 -1.60 -6.71
C GLU A 15 13.09 -1.53 -8.23
N SER A 16 13.69 -2.57 -8.82
CA SER A 16 13.91 -2.68 -10.25
C SER A 16 12.60 -2.69 -11.05
N TYR A 17 11.52 -3.25 -10.50
CA TYR A 17 10.21 -3.26 -11.15
C TYR A 17 9.58 -1.87 -11.16
N PHE A 18 9.66 -1.14 -10.04
CA PHE A 18 9.17 0.25 -9.97
C PHE A 18 9.89 1.13 -10.98
N LYS A 19 11.22 1.04 -11.03
CA LYS A 19 12.05 1.80 -11.99
C LYS A 19 11.73 1.45 -13.45
N LYS A 20 11.67 0.15 -13.78
CA LYS A 20 11.36 -0.32 -15.14
C LYS A 20 10.03 0.22 -15.66
N ASN A 21 9.01 0.25 -14.80
CA ASN A 21 7.65 0.64 -15.18
C ASN A 21 7.32 2.09 -14.84
N ASN A 22 8.31 2.88 -14.41
CA ASN A 22 8.16 4.27 -13.99
C ASN A 22 7.01 4.46 -12.97
N ILE A 23 6.93 3.56 -11.99
CA ILE A 23 5.90 3.59 -10.95
C ILE A 23 6.37 4.52 -9.83
N GLN A 24 5.56 5.53 -9.51
CA GLN A 24 5.82 6.44 -8.42
C GLN A 24 5.38 5.86 -7.08
N ILE A 25 6.09 6.19 -6.01
CA ILE A 25 5.82 5.67 -4.67
C ILE A 25 5.39 6.83 -3.76
N LEU A 26 4.26 6.68 -3.10
CA LEU A 26 3.86 7.48 -1.95
C LEU A 26 4.45 6.84 -0.70
N PRO A 27 5.45 7.44 -0.08
CA PRO A 27 6.10 6.84 1.07
C PRO A 27 5.16 6.71 2.27
N ILE A 28 5.40 5.66 3.05
CA ILE A 28 4.90 5.53 4.41
C ILE A 28 6.09 5.66 5.32
N SER A 29 6.03 6.58 6.27
CA SER A 29 7.09 6.73 7.27
C SER A 29 6.92 5.68 8.37
N ILE A 30 8.02 5.16 8.87
CA ILE A 30 8.07 4.24 10.00
C ILE A 30 8.75 4.96 11.14
N ARG A 31 8.03 5.19 12.23
CA ARG A 31 8.59 5.73 13.47
C ARG A 31 9.02 4.58 14.36
N LEU A 32 10.27 4.62 14.80
CA LEU A 32 10.88 3.67 15.73
C LEU A 32 11.39 4.45 16.93
N GLY A 33 10.62 4.46 18.01
CA GLY A 33 10.92 5.32 19.15
C GLY A 33 11.02 6.80 18.75
N LYS A 34 12.24 7.36 18.73
CA LYS A 34 12.50 8.77 18.34
C LYS A 34 12.90 8.91 16.85
N GLU A 35 13.22 7.84 16.17
CA GLU A 35 13.66 7.86 14.78
C GLU A 35 12.47 7.79 13.82
N LEU A 36 12.60 8.48 12.70
CA LEU A 36 11.61 8.47 11.60
C LEU A 36 12.31 8.04 10.32
N LEU A 37 11.92 6.89 9.80
CA LEU A 37 12.38 6.36 8.52
C LEU A 37 11.29 6.60 7.48
N VAL A 38 11.69 7.13 6.32
CA VAL A 38 10.78 7.30 5.17
C VAL A 38 11.00 6.13 4.23
N ASP A 39 10.04 5.21 4.15
CA ASP A 39 10.13 4.05 3.26
C ASP A 39 9.82 4.46 1.82
N LYS A 40 10.86 4.58 1.01
CA LYS A 40 10.79 4.83 -0.43
C LYS A 40 11.02 3.56 -1.26
N ARG A 41 11.00 2.38 -0.63
CA ARG A 41 11.31 1.09 -1.27
C ARG A 41 12.73 1.04 -1.83
N ASP A 42 13.66 1.73 -1.20
CA ASP A 42 15.09 1.65 -1.49
C ASP A 42 15.68 0.38 -0.87
N GLU A 43 16.30 -0.47 -1.68
CA GLU A 43 16.82 -1.75 -1.22
C GLU A 43 17.98 -1.61 -0.22
N GLN A 44 18.82 -0.59 -0.38
CA GLN A 44 19.95 -0.38 0.53
C GLN A 44 19.46 0.10 1.89
N ALA A 45 18.50 1.04 1.91
CA ALA A 45 17.87 1.49 3.15
C ALA A 45 17.15 0.34 3.86
N THR A 46 16.46 -0.54 3.11
CA THR A 46 15.81 -1.73 3.67
C THR A 46 16.81 -2.70 4.28
N ARG A 47 17.91 -3.00 3.59
CA ARG A 47 18.98 -3.86 4.11
C ARG A 47 19.62 -3.28 5.37
N ARG A 48 19.89 -1.99 5.38
CA ARG A 48 20.44 -1.28 6.53
C ARG A 48 19.50 -1.38 7.74
N PHE A 49 18.20 -1.17 7.52
CA PHE A 49 17.16 -1.31 8.55
C PHE A 49 17.27 -2.65 9.28
N TYR A 50 17.35 -3.77 8.54
CA TYR A 50 17.47 -5.10 9.14
C TYR A 50 18.85 -5.36 9.75
N GLN A 51 19.92 -4.87 9.16
CA GLN A 51 21.28 -5.03 9.69
C GLN A 51 21.50 -4.30 11.01
N GLU A 52 20.90 -3.13 11.17
CA GLU A 52 20.99 -2.34 12.40
C GLU A 52 19.96 -2.81 13.45
N GLN A 53 19.21 -3.89 13.17
CA GLN A 53 18.19 -4.45 14.05
C GLN A 53 17.17 -3.40 14.53
N LEU A 54 16.82 -2.48 13.66
CA LEU A 54 15.88 -1.42 13.95
C LEU A 54 14.46 -1.94 14.22
N ASP A 55 14.22 -3.24 13.95
CA ASP A 55 13.02 -4.00 14.24
C ASP A 55 13.07 -4.75 15.59
N SER A 56 14.14 -4.52 16.40
CA SER A 56 14.36 -5.26 17.65
C SER A 56 13.18 -5.14 18.63
N GLU A 57 13.03 -6.17 19.45
CA GLU A 57 11.96 -6.26 20.45
C GLU A 57 11.97 -5.07 21.41
N GLY A 58 10.78 -4.53 21.71
CA GLY A 58 10.61 -3.43 22.67
C GLY A 58 10.67 -2.03 22.08
N ILE A 59 10.95 -1.86 20.78
CA ILE A 59 10.83 -0.56 20.12
C ILE A 59 9.37 -0.29 19.74
N ASP A 60 8.86 0.85 20.18
CA ASP A 60 7.54 1.32 19.75
C ASP A 60 7.58 1.73 18.28
N ALA A 61 7.00 0.90 17.41
CA ALA A 61 6.97 1.10 15.97
C ALA A 61 5.58 1.55 15.51
N GLU A 62 5.53 2.62 14.72
CA GLU A 62 4.29 3.13 14.13
C GLU A 62 4.49 3.48 12.65
N SER A 63 3.55 3.04 11.80
CA SER A 63 3.50 3.44 10.39
C SER A 63 2.70 4.73 10.23
N ILE A 64 3.29 5.74 9.62
CA ILE A 64 2.70 7.07 9.41
C ILE A 64 2.57 7.31 7.90
N PRO A 65 1.35 7.23 7.33
CA PRO A 65 1.13 7.54 5.92
C PRO A 65 1.32 9.04 5.67
N TYR A 66 1.67 9.40 4.43
CA TYR A 66 1.70 10.79 4.02
C TYR A 66 0.36 11.48 4.27
N SER A 67 0.44 12.73 4.74
CA SER A 67 -0.72 13.60 4.91
C SER A 67 -1.33 14.00 3.55
N VAL A 68 -2.54 14.55 3.58
CA VAL A 68 -3.20 15.08 2.38
C VAL A 68 -2.31 16.10 1.68
N ASP A 69 -1.69 17.02 2.41
CA ASP A 69 -0.85 18.08 1.85
C ASP A 69 0.42 17.54 1.21
N GLN A 70 1.07 16.54 1.84
CA GLN A 70 2.25 15.89 1.28
C GLN A 70 1.92 15.15 -0.02
N ILE A 71 0.79 14.45 -0.07
CA ILE A 71 0.34 13.75 -1.27
C ILE A 71 -0.06 14.74 -2.36
N GLN A 72 -0.75 15.83 -2.00
CA GLN A 72 -1.11 16.89 -2.93
C GLN A 72 0.12 17.52 -3.58
N ALA A 73 1.18 17.78 -2.81
CA ALA A 73 2.44 18.28 -3.33
C ALA A 73 3.04 17.33 -4.39
N VAL A 74 3.13 16.03 -4.09
CA VAL A 74 3.59 15.01 -5.06
C VAL A 74 2.72 15.01 -6.33
N PHE A 75 1.41 15.10 -6.17
CA PHE A 75 0.50 15.10 -7.31
C PHE A 75 0.69 16.31 -8.21
N LEU A 76 0.82 17.50 -7.65
CA LEU A 76 0.96 18.75 -8.42
C LEU A 76 2.36 18.92 -9.01
N GLU A 77 3.40 18.58 -8.26
CA GLU A 77 4.79 18.84 -8.67
C GLU A 77 5.30 17.85 -9.73
N GLN A 78 4.74 16.62 -9.74
CA GLN A 78 5.23 15.56 -10.62
C GLN A 78 4.13 14.99 -11.52
N LEU A 79 3.08 14.39 -10.93
CA LEU A 79 2.16 13.55 -11.68
C LEU A 79 1.31 14.34 -12.69
N VAL A 80 0.87 15.52 -12.31
CA VAL A 80 0.08 16.42 -13.18
C VAL A 80 0.85 16.86 -14.43
N ILE A 81 2.17 16.95 -14.32
CA ILE A 81 3.07 17.34 -15.41
C ILE A 81 3.42 16.14 -16.29
N ASP A 82 3.77 15.02 -15.66
CA ASP A 82 4.31 13.84 -16.34
C ASP A 82 3.25 13.01 -17.05
N TYR A 83 2.01 13.00 -16.55
CA TYR A 83 0.95 12.13 -17.03
C TYR A 83 -0.33 12.88 -17.41
N ASP A 84 -1.18 12.22 -18.19
CA ASP A 84 -2.53 12.68 -18.54
C ASP A 84 -3.58 11.91 -17.73
N LEU A 85 -3.24 10.67 -17.32
CA LEU A 85 -4.05 9.83 -16.44
C LEU A 85 -3.14 9.10 -15.45
N VAL A 86 -3.55 9.04 -14.18
CA VAL A 86 -2.86 8.29 -13.13
C VAL A 86 -3.82 7.32 -12.44
N PHE A 87 -3.38 6.07 -12.29
CA PHE A 87 -3.97 5.08 -11.39
C PHE A 87 -3.16 5.06 -10.09
N CYS A 88 -3.74 5.58 -9.01
CA CYS A 88 -3.13 5.57 -7.67
C CYS A 88 -3.70 4.39 -6.89
N ILE A 89 -2.93 3.31 -6.77
CA ILE A 89 -3.34 2.05 -6.15
C ILE A 89 -2.72 1.97 -4.76
N THR A 90 -3.56 1.94 -3.73
CA THR A 90 -3.11 1.95 -2.34
C THR A 90 -3.42 0.64 -1.63
N VAL A 91 -2.73 0.40 -0.53
CA VAL A 91 -3.11 -0.61 0.45
C VAL A 91 -4.56 -0.40 0.91
N SER A 92 -5.18 -1.44 1.43
CA SER A 92 -6.56 -1.39 1.95
C SER A 92 -6.82 -0.18 2.84
N GLY A 93 -7.85 0.58 2.52
CA GLY A 93 -8.33 1.72 3.30
C GLY A 93 -8.78 1.36 4.72
N LYS A 94 -9.03 0.07 5.01
CA LYS A 94 -9.27 -0.42 6.36
C LYS A 94 -7.98 -0.49 7.20
N ARG A 95 -6.81 -0.49 6.55
CA ARG A 95 -5.50 -0.66 7.19
C ARG A 95 -4.71 0.63 7.33
N SER A 96 -4.85 1.54 6.40
CA SER A 96 -4.08 2.78 6.38
C SER A 96 -4.97 3.95 5.96
N LEU A 97 -4.66 5.12 6.47
CA LEU A 97 -5.26 6.38 6.04
C LEU A 97 -4.77 6.83 4.65
N ILE A 98 -3.80 6.12 4.06
CA ILE A 98 -3.19 6.53 2.77
C ILE A 98 -4.24 6.62 1.66
N PHE A 99 -5.20 5.68 1.62
CA PHE A 99 -6.30 5.71 0.65
C PHE A 99 -7.17 6.96 0.80
N ASP A 100 -7.61 7.25 2.03
CA ASP A 100 -8.44 8.42 2.33
C ASP A 100 -7.68 9.73 2.04
N ASN A 101 -6.40 9.79 2.42
CA ASN A 101 -5.55 10.95 2.19
C ASN A 101 -5.30 11.18 0.69
N ALA A 102 -4.99 10.13 -0.07
CA ALA A 102 -4.80 10.19 -1.51
C ALA A 102 -6.11 10.58 -2.22
N THR A 103 -7.24 10.07 -1.76
CA THR A 103 -8.56 10.45 -2.29
C THR A 103 -8.83 11.94 -2.06
N LYS A 104 -8.63 12.45 -0.84
CA LYS A 104 -8.79 13.88 -0.54
C LYS A 104 -7.84 14.74 -1.37
N ALA A 105 -6.57 14.34 -1.48
CA ALA A 105 -5.58 15.03 -2.29
C ALA A 105 -5.99 15.07 -3.77
N SER A 106 -6.53 13.98 -4.32
CA SER A 106 -6.99 13.94 -5.72
C SER A 106 -8.12 14.91 -6.01
N PHE A 107 -8.98 15.20 -5.05
CA PHE A 107 -10.02 16.24 -5.17
C PHE A 107 -9.44 17.65 -4.98
N SER A 108 -8.49 17.84 -4.08
CA SER A 108 -7.93 19.15 -3.80
C SER A 108 -7.14 19.72 -4.98
N ILE A 109 -6.50 18.88 -5.80
CA ILE A 109 -5.76 19.34 -6.99
C ILE A 109 -6.65 19.82 -8.13
N LEU A 110 -7.96 19.51 -8.14
CA LEU A 110 -8.86 19.84 -9.27
C LEU A 110 -8.91 21.34 -9.58
N LYS A 111 -8.72 22.19 -8.59
CA LYS A 111 -8.70 23.66 -8.77
C LYS A 111 -7.34 24.21 -9.23
N GLN A 112 -6.29 23.40 -9.19
CA GLN A 112 -4.91 23.86 -9.35
C GLN A 112 -4.20 23.22 -10.55
N TYR A 113 -4.54 21.99 -10.91
CA TYR A 113 -3.80 21.22 -11.91
C TYR A 113 -3.76 21.89 -13.29
N GLN A 114 -4.84 22.61 -13.67
CA GLN A 114 -4.90 23.27 -14.98
C GLN A 114 -3.84 24.37 -15.09
N LYS A 115 -3.68 25.18 -14.02
CA LYS A 115 -2.65 26.22 -13.96
C LYS A 115 -1.25 25.59 -13.97
N VAL A 116 -1.02 24.57 -13.16
CA VAL A 116 0.28 23.85 -13.10
C VAL A 116 0.67 23.32 -14.47
N ARG A 117 -0.27 22.69 -15.20
CA ARG A 117 -0.01 22.19 -16.57
C ARG A 117 0.25 23.33 -17.55
N ALA A 118 -0.50 24.41 -17.47
CA ALA A 118 -0.31 25.57 -18.35
C ALA A 118 1.06 26.22 -18.12
N ASP A 119 1.46 26.43 -16.86
CA ASP A 119 2.75 26.99 -16.48
C ASP A 119 3.92 26.09 -16.93
N ALA A 120 3.71 24.77 -16.95
CA ALA A 120 4.68 23.79 -17.45
C ALA A 120 4.62 23.55 -18.98
N GLY A 121 3.74 24.24 -19.71
CA GLY A 121 3.57 24.05 -21.15
C GLY A 121 2.98 22.70 -21.56
N VAL A 122 2.28 22.01 -20.65
CA VAL A 122 1.70 20.67 -20.87
C VAL A 122 0.23 20.83 -21.27
N PRO A 123 -0.15 20.50 -22.53
CA PRO A 123 -1.51 20.65 -22.99
C PRO A 123 -2.45 19.54 -22.49
N GLY A 124 -3.74 19.84 -22.51
CA GLY A 124 -4.81 18.86 -22.28
C GLY A 124 -5.15 18.63 -20.80
N PRO A 125 -6.19 17.84 -20.53
CA PRO A 125 -6.67 17.58 -19.19
C PRO A 125 -5.79 16.55 -18.47
N PHE A 126 -5.83 16.59 -17.13
CA PHE A 126 -5.32 15.54 -16.25
C PHE A 126 -6.49 14.86 -15.56
N SER A 127 -6.35 13.55 -15.33
CA SER A 127 -7.29 12.78 -14.54
C SER A 127 -6.56 11.80 -13.64
N MET A 128 -7.15 11.48 -12.49
CA MET A 128 -6.62 10.51 -11.55
C MET A 128 -7.74 9.62 -11.02
N ARG A 129 -7.44 8.35 -10.81
CA ARG A 129 -8.28 7.41 -10.09
C ARG A 129 -7.52 6.84 -8.92
N VAL A 130 -7.99 7.11 -7.70
CA VAL A 130 -7.49 6.48 -6.48
C VAL A 130 -8.25 5.18 -6.26
N ILE A 131 -7.54 4.10 -5.97
CA ILE A 131 -8.08 2.74 -5.89
C ILE A 131 -7.66 2.13 -4.56
N ASP A 132 -8.64 1.76 -3.76
CA ASP A 132 -8.45 0.88 -2.62
C ASP A 132 -8.24 -0.55 -3.14
N SER A 133 -7.04 -1.11 -2.99
CA SER A 133 -6.77 -2.49 -3.42
C SER A 133 -7.53 -3.53 -2.60
N LYS A 134 -8.04 -3.15 -1.44
CA LYS A 134 -8.72 -4.02 -0.46
C LYS A 134 -7.88 -5.23 -0.04
N THR A 135 -6.57 -5.12 -0.21
CA THR A 135 -5.58 -6.15 0.15
C THR A 135 -4.29 -5.50 0.64
N LEU A 136 -3.24 -6.28 0.83
CA LEU A 136 -1.93 -5.84 1.32
C LEU A 136 -0.81 -6.41 0.45
N PHE A 137 0.37 -5.78 0.50
CA PHE A 137 1.65 -6.30 0.00
C PHE A 137 1.58 -6.92 -1.40
N SER A 138 1.81 -8.24 -1.50
CA SER A 138 1.77 -9.00 -2.76
C SER A 138 0.41 -8.95 -3.45
N GLY A 139 -0.70 -8.86 -2.70
CA GLY A 139 -2.03 -8.70 -3.29
C GLY A 139 -2.17 -7.36 -4.03
N THR A 140 -1.66 -6.27 -3.49
CA THR A 140 -1.59 -4.98 -4.19
C THR A 140 -0.67 -5.08 -5.41
N ALA A 141 0.47 -5.76 -5.26
CA ALA A 141 1.44 -5.97 -6.33
C ALA A 141 0.83 -6.67 -7.56
N VAL A 142 -0.01 -7.67 -7.36
CA VAL A 142 -0.71 -8.37 -8.46
C VAL A 142 -1.54 -7.40 -9.32
N LEU A 143 -2.30 -6.51 -8.68
CA LEU A 143 -3.09 -5.51 -9.38
C LEU A 143 -2.20 -4.53 -10.16
N VAL A 144 -1.11 -4.08 -9.54
CA VAL A 144 -0.13 -3.17 -10.15
C VAL A 144 0.54 -3.80 -11.36
N CYS A 145 0.92 -5.08 -11.28
CA CYS A 145 1.52 -5.81 -12.38
C CYS A 145 0.57 -5.91 -13.59
N GLU A 146 -0.71 -6.18 -13.35
CA GLU A 146 -1.69 -6.25 -14.43
C GLU A 146 -1.89 -4.88 -15.09
N VAL A 147 -2.01 -3.81 -14.29
CA VAL A 147 -2.15 -2.44 -14.83
C VAL A 147 -0.91 -2.04 -15.63
N ALA A 148 0.29 -2.31 -15.13
CA ALA A 148 1.54 -2.01 -15.83
C ALA A 148 1.62 -2.77 -17.17
N LYS A 149 1.29 -4.05 -17.18
CA LYS A 149 1.22 -4.88 -18.38
C LYS A 149 0.22 -4.32 -19.40
N MET A 150 -0.95 -3.91 -18.98
CA MET A 150 -1.96 -3.33 -19.86
C MET A 150 -1.50 -2.01 -20.46
N ILE A 151 -0.79 -1.17 -19.68
CA ILE A 151 -0.20 0.09 -20.18
C ILE A 151 0.87 -0.24 -21.25
N GLU A 152 1.76 -1.18 -20.98
CA GLU A 152 2.80 -1.63 -21.92
C GLU A 152 2.19 -2.15 -23.23
N GLN A 153 1.04 -2.81 -23.17
CA GLN A 153 0.26 -3.31 -24.33
C GLN A 153 -0.56 -2.21 -25.03
N GLY A 154 -0.51 -0.97 -24.58
CA GLY A 154 -1.23 0.15 -25.20
C GLY A 154 -2.73 0.15 -24.92
N ALA A 155 -3.21 -0.52 -23.87
CA ALA A 155 -4.62 -0.55 -23.52
C ALA A 155 -5.14 0.85 -23.20
N ASN A 156 -6.38 1.14 -23.59
CA ASN A 156 -7.00 2.43 -23.27
C ASN A 156 -7.48 2.49 -21.82
N ARG A 157 -7.72 3.71 -21.33
CA ARG A 157 -8.14 3.96 -19.94
C ARG A 157 -9.35 3.17 -19.48
N ASN A 158 -10.32 2.95 -20.38
CA ASN A 158 -11.56 2.25 -20.03
C ASN A 158 -11.32 0.75 -19.86
N ALA A 159 -10.51 0.15 -20.73
CA ALA A 159 -10.12 -1.26 -20.62
C ALA A 159 -9.36 -1.50 -19.30
N ILE A 160 -8.39 -0.64 -18.96
CA ILE A 160 -7.66 -0.74 -17.69
C ILE A 160 -8.61 -0.61 -16.50
N ARG A 161 -9.50 0.38 -16.53
CA ARG A 161 -10.48 0.58 -15.45
C ARG A 161 -11.38 -0.64 -15.25
N LEU A 162 -11.94 -1.17 -16.32
CA LEU A 162 -12.81 -2.35 -16.28
C LEU A 162 -12.05 -3.56 -15.72
N ARG A 163 -10.81 -3.75 -16.15
CA ARG A 163 -9.97 -4.84 -15.64
C ARG A 163 -9.67 -4.72 -14.15
N ILE A 164 -9.39 -3.52 -13.66
CA ILE A 164 -9.23 -3.26 -12.22
C ILE A 164 -10.51 -3.63 -11.47
N ASP A 165 -11.67 -3.16 -11.94
CA ASP A 165 -12.97 -3.41 -11.30
C ASP A 165 -13.31 -4.91 -11.29
N GLU A 166 -12.95 -5.64 -12.35
CA GLU A 166 -13.09 -7.10 -12.44
C GLU A 166 -12.17 -7.83 -11.46
N MET A 167 -10.91 -7.40 -11.33
CA MET A 167 -9.93 -8.09 -10.50
C MET A 167 -10.14 -7.87 -9.00
N LEU A 168 -10.54 -6.68 -8.58
CA LEU A 168 -10.63 -6.30 -7.16
C LEU A 168 -11.41 -7.32 -6.29
N PRO A 169 -12.54 -7.89 -6.73
CA PRO A 169 -13.27 -8.88 -5.94
C PRO A 169 -12.56 -10.23 -5.79
N HIS A 170 -11.54 -10.49 -6.62
CA HIS A 170 -10.87 -11.80 -6.70
C HIS A 170 -9.46 -11.81 -6.13
N ILE A 171 -8.87 -10.62 -5.88
CA ILE A 171 -7.52 -10.53 -5.36
C ILE A 171 -7.50 -10.91 -3.87
N CYS A 172 -6.60 -11.83 -3.54
CA CYS A 172 -6.29 -12.21 -2.17
C CYS A 172 -4.81 -12.00 -1.90
N GLY A 173 -4.47 -11.53 -0.70
CA GLY A 173 -3.13 -11.58 -0.14
C GLY A 173 -3.07 -12.63 0.96
N TYR A 174 -1.89 -13.19 1.19
CA TYR A 174 -1.64 -14.08 2.31
C TYR A 174 -0.43 -13.59 3.10
N MET A 175 -0.49 -13.71 4.41
CA MET A 175 0.57 -13.28 5.30
C MET A 175 0.76 -14.32 6.41
N VAL A 176 2.02 -14.62 6.73
CA VAL A 176 2.40 -15.43 7.87
C VAL A 176 3.23 -14.58 8.80
N PRO A 177 2.71 -14.13 9.94
CA PRO A 177 3.50 -13.38 10.91
C PRO A 177 4.48 -14.30 11.63
N GLU A 178 5.74 -13.89 11.70
CA GLU A 178 6.75 -14.62 12.47
C GLU A 178 6.39 -14.65 13.96
N LYS A 179 5.96 -13.50 14.50
CA LYS A 179 5.53 -13.36 15.89
C LYS A 179 4.11 -12.78 15.96
N LEU A 180 3.18 -13.55 16.51
CA LEU A 180 1.78 -13.11 16.69
C LEU A 180 1.66 -11.86 17.59
N ALA A 181 2.59 -11.65 18.52
CA ALA A 181 2.60 -10.48 19.38
C ALA A 181 2.61 -9.18 18.56
N TYR A 182 3.41 -9.10 17.49
CA TYR A 182 3.47 -7.91 16.64
C TYR A 182 2.16 -7.59 15.93
N VAL A 183 1.42 -8.63 15.60
CA VAL A 183 0.11 -8.48 14.97
C VAL A 183 -0.92 -7.99 15.99
N ARG A 184 -0.91 -8.56 17.19
CA ARG A 184 -1.78 -8.17 18.29
C ARG A 184 -1.53 -6.73 18.73
N ASP A 185 -0.29 -6.37 18.99
CA ASP A 185 0.08 -5.09 19.61
C ASP A 185 -0.13 -3.90 18.67
N ARG A 186 -0.01 -4.10 17.35
CA ARG A 186 -0.35 -3.08 16.35
C ARG A 186 -1.84 -2.81 16.20
N GLY A 187 -2.69 -3.77 16.58
CA GLY A 187 -4.15 -3.63 16.56
C GLY A 187 -4.74 -2.76 17.66
N PHE A 188 -4.01 -2.52 18.75
CA PHE A 188 -4.55 -1.89 19.96
C PHE A 188 -4.42 -0.36 20.02
N LYS A 189 -3.63 0.28 19.13
CA LYS A 189 -3.23 1.69 19.34
C LYS A 189 -4.15 2.78 18.81
N LYS A 190 -5.32 2.52 18.21
CA LYS A 190 -6.31 3.58 17.91
C LYS A 190 -7.74 3.03 17.83
N GLY A 191 -8.54 3.42 18.85
CA GLY A 191 -9.96 3.15 18.92
C GLY A 191 -10.75 3.97 17.92
N GLU A 192 -11.04 3.41 16.75
CA GLU A 192 -12.18 3.80 15.89
C GLU A 192 -12.25 3.00 14.58
N ARG A 193 -11.27 2.17 14.24
CA ARG A 193 -11.40 1.22 13.12
C ARG A 193 -11.39 -0.20 13.67
N LYS A 194 -12.34 -1.03 13.22
CA LYS A 194 -12.35 -2.47 13.54
C LYS A 194 -10.94 -3.01 13.27
N SER A 195 -10.24 -3.24 14.34
CA SER A 195 -8.82 -3.56 14.35
C SER A 195 -8.62 -4.98 13.82
N PHE A 196 -7.45 -5.23 13.23
CA PHE A 196 -6.88 -6.55 13.02
C PHE A 196 -7.10 -7.48 14.23
N SER A 197 -7.16 -6.92 15.45
CA SER A 197 -7.42 -7.64 16.69
C SER A 197 -8.79 -8.32 16.76
N ASP A 198 -9.83 -7.79 16.13
CA ASP A 198 -11.16 -8.39 16.27
C ASP A 198 -11.29 -9.65 15.42
N SER A 199 -10.71 -9.67 14.22
CA SER A 199 -10.60 -10.90 13.40
C SER A 199 -9.61 -11.88 14.01
N MET A 200 -8.53 -11.39 14.65
CA MET A 200 -7.50 -12.21 15.30
C MET A 200 -7.84 -12.66 16.73
N ARG A 201 -8.82 -12.05 17.39
CA ARG A 201 -9.35 -12.59 18.66
C ARG A 201 -9.85 -14.01 18.50
N GLY A 202 -10.51 -14.31 17.37
CA GLY A 202 -10.88 -15.68 17.02
C GLY A 202 -9.66 -16.60 16.89
N VAL A 203 -8.59 -16.14 16.26
CA VAL A 203 -7.33 -16.90 16.12
C VAL A 203 -6.61 -17.04 17.46
N ALA A 204 -6.48 -15.98 18.22
CA ALA A 204 -5.82 -16.00 19.52
C ALA A 204 -6.57 -16.88 20.53
N LEU A 205 -7.91 -16.92 20.49
CA LEU A 205 -8.74 -17.81 21.30
C LEU A 205 -8.66 -19.27 20.83
N THR A 206 -8.47 -19.51 19.52
CA THR A 206 -8.37 -20.86 18.95
C THR A 206 -6.95 -21.43 19.07
N VAL A 207 -5.94 -20.57 19.04
CA VAL A 207 -4.51 -20.93 19.09
C VAL A 207 -3.98 -20.92 20.51
N GLY A 208 -4.80 -20.56 21.51
CA GLY A 208 -4.49 -20.46 22.94
C GLY A 208 -3.10 -20.94 23.32
N SER A 209 -2.28 -20.18 23.98
CA SER A 209 -0.99 -20.51 24.64
C SER A 209 -0.01 -21.53 23.98
N ALA A 210 -0.31 -22.07 22.80
CA ALA A 210 0.59 -22.97 22.08
C ALA A 210 1.71 -22.15 21.43
N LEU A 211 2.85 -22.14 22.07
CA LEU A 211 4.09 -21.38 21.81
C LEU A 211 4.73 -21.58 20.42
N SER A 212 4.10 -22.27 19.48
CA SER A 212 4.70 -22.62 18.18
C SER A 212 3.66 -22.73 17.08
N MET A 213 2.67 -21.83 17.05
CA MET A 213 1.64 -21.87 16.00
C MET A 213 1.76 -20.62 15.10
N HIS A 214 1.87 -20.85 13.80
CA HIS A 214 1.98 -19.81 12.77
C HIS A 214 0.70 -19.78 11.93
N PRO A 215 -0.21 -18.81 12.13
CA PRO A 215 -1.40 -18.68 11.32
C PRO A 215 -1.05 -18.11 9.94
N VAL A 216 -1.64 -18.67 8.91
CA VAL A 216 -1.72 -18.06 7.59
C VAL A 216 -2.95 -17.18 7.58
N ILE A 217 -2.75 -15.89 7.36
CA ILE A 217 -3.82 -14.89 7.33
C ILE A 217 -4.12 -14.56 5.88
N ARG A 218 -5.37 -14.77 5.48
CA ARG A 218 -5.88 -14.35 4.18
C ARG A 218 -6.45 -12.96 4.27
N ILE A 219 -6.04 -12.09 3.35
CA ILE A 219 -6.53 -10.72 3.22
C ILE A 219 -7.32 -10.63 1.91
N HIS A 220 -8.61 -10.36 2.02
CA HIS A 220 -9.51 -10.29 0.88
C HIS A 220 -10.67 -9.33 1.15
N GLY A 221 -11.00 -8.46 0.19
CA GLY A 221 -12.08 -7.48 0.33
C GLY A 221 -11.86 -6.49 1.50
N GLY A 222 -10.60 -6.30 1.93
CA GLY A 222 -10.24 -5.49 3.09
C GLY A 222 -10.47 -6.20 4.42
N GLU A 223 -10.85 -7.48 4.42
CA GLU A 223 -11.00 -8.31 5.61
C GLU A 223 -9.80 -9.25 5.76
N GLU A 224 -9.44 -9.51 6.99
CA GLU A 224 -8.37 -10.42 7.38
C GLU A 224 -8.97 -11.60 8.12
N ASN A 225 -8.77 -12.77 7.57
CA ASN A 225 -9.32 -14.00 8.12
C ASN A 225 -8.22 -15.08 8.23
N PRO A 226 -8.21 -15.89 9.28
CA PRO A 226 -7.32 -17.03 9.34
C PRO A 226 -7.71 -18.02 8.23
N ALA A 227 -6.74 -18.42 7.42
CA ALA A 227 -6.92 -19.46 6.40
C ALA A 227 -6.56 -20.84 6.95
N THR A 228 -5.44 -20.93 7.67
CA THR A 228 -4.97 -22.14 8.34
C THR A 228 -4.00 -21.78 9.45
N VAL A 229 -3.64 -22.77 10.27
CA VAL A 229 -2.66 -22.62 11.34
C VAL A 229 -1.71 -23.80 11.31
N ASN A 230 -0.42 -23.53 11.21
CA ASN A 230 0.63 -24.54 11.16
C ASN A 230 1.52 -24.50 12.41
N ARG A 231 2.17 -25.63 12.74
CA ARG A 231 3.10 -25.72 13.87
C ARG A 231 4.53 -25.29 13.54
N SER A 232 4.82 -24.98 12.28
CA SER A 232 6.14 -24.53 11.81
C SER A 232 5.94 -23.43 10.81
N TYR A 233 6.75 -22.38 10.91
CA TYR A 233 6.77 -21.28 9.95
C TYR A 233 7.09 -21.77 8.52
N GLU A 234 7.99 -22.74 8.40
CA GLU A 234 8.39 -23.33 7.12
C GLU A 234 7.27 -24.11 6.41
N LYS A 235 6.22 -24.51 7.16
CA LYS A 235 5.06 -25.24 6.63
C LYS A 235 3.85 -24.31 6.40
N SER A 236 4.01 -23.02 6.71
CA SER A 236 2.98 -22.00 6.50
C SER A 236 3.20 -21.28 5.20
#